data_f4e1918085158b805e598db0f6dca792
#
_entry.id   f4e1918085158b805e598db0f6dca792
#
_cell.length_a   1.000
_cell.length_b   1.000
_cell.length_c   1.000
_cell.angle_alpha   90.00
_cell.angle_beta   90.00
_cell.angle_gamma   90.00
#
_symmetry.space_group_name_H-M   'P 1'
#
loop_
_entity.id
_entity.type
_entity.pdbx_description
1 polymer ?
#
loop_
_entity_poly.entity_id
_entity_poly.type
_entity_poly.pdbx_seq_one_letter_code
_entity_poly.pdbx_strand_id
1 'polypeptide(L)'
;MKLKKLIFTIGALAITLPLAISCGGKKNDAAAEEDSEAEQVFAVSTLTTAAGNLDDYLEFGGDISSVNSVAALPDQGGKITNILVNVGDMVNKGQVIAYVNPLRAGAVYNDSPVHSPISGRITSLPTTVGSTVSQSSPIATVARTDDLEIKINIAERFISRISPKQKATVTFDAYPSVEFPATVFEISPVLDTMTRTMGVKLHFDQKDARVKVGMYGRVKLITESVKDAIVIPATAIVTRDSKNYVFIVEPHTEKTSTVKLVPVTIGITVDNKTEIAEGLNAGDEIVVKGMSLLNDGAKVNISSNSTAN
;
A
#
# COMPACT_ATOMS: atom_id res chain seq x y z
N MET A 1 52.50 -9.95 24.22
CA MET A 1 53.36 -9.50 25.32
C MET A 1 52.61 -9.71 26.61
N LYS A 2 53.14 -10.67 27.44
CA LYS A 2 53.00 -10.91 28.90
C LYS A 2 51.55 -10.99 29.48
N LEU A 3 50.95 -12.15 29.77
CA LEU A 3 51.27 -13.10 30.86
C LEU A 3 51.12 -12.48 32.26
N LYS A 4 50.05 -12.88 33.01
CA LYS A 4 50.20 -13.18 34.48
C LYS A 4 49.08 -14.10 34.96
N LYS A 5 49.50 -15.29 35.30
CA LYS A 5 48.85 -16.31 36.14
C LYS A 5 48.79 -15.75 37.59
N LEU A 6 47.75 -16.09 38.35
CA LEU A 6 47.88 -16.27 39.76
C LEU A 6 47.01 -17.43 40.25
N ILE A 7 47.68 -18.44 40.71
CA ILE A 7 47.22 -19.64 41.43
C ILE A 7 47.14 -19.22 42.93
N PHE A 8 46.08 -19.60 43.64
CA PHE A 8 46.21 -19.83 45.09
C PHE A 8 45.32 -20.99 45.55
N THR A 9 45.92 -21.79 46.42
CA THR A 9 45.68 -23.15 46.86
C THR A 9 44.90 -23.25 48.19
N ILE A 10 44.14 -24.35 48.31
CA ILE A 10 44.03 -25.27 49.49
C ILE A 10 43.42 -24.72 50.80
N GLY A 11 42.41 -25.47 51.29
CA GLY A 11 41.93 -25.46 52.65
C GLY A 11 40.91 -26.57 52.93
N ALA A 12 41.38 -27.77 53.18
CA ALA A 12 40.57 -28.90 53.65
C ALA A 12 40.34 -28.74 55.16
N LEU A 13 39.10 -28.97 55.64
CA LEU A 13 38.86 -29.26 57.05
C LEU A 13 37.74 -30.30 57.17
N ALA A 14 38.13 -31.49 57.59
CA ALA A 14 37.27 -32.59 57.95
C ALA A 14 36.86 -32.43 59.45
N ILE A 15 35.58 -32.60 59.75
CA ILE A 15 35.16 -32.88 61.16
C ILE A 15 34.03 -33.94 61.08
N THR A 16 34.21 -34.90 61.94
CA THR A 16 33.65 -36.21 62.16
C THR A 16 32.22 -36.26 62.73
N LEU A 17 31.56 -37.39 62.42
CA LEU A 17 30.31 -37.97 62.95
C LEU A 17 30.15 -37.94 64.49
N PRO A 18 28.91 -38.02 65.05
CA PRO A 18 28.51 -39.33 65.50
C PRO A 18 27.07 -39.79 65.17
N LEU A 19 26.92 -41.09 65.07
CA LEU A 19 25.68 -41.87 65.02
C LEU A 19 24.85 -41.69 66.32
N ALA A 20 23.53 -41.62 66.15
CA ALA A 20 22.58 -42.07 67.15
C ALA A 20 21.45 -42.86 66.46
N ILE A 21 21.42 -44.12 66.79
CA ILE A 21 20.40 -45.11 66.43
C ILE A 21 19.18 -44.85 67.33
N SER A 22 17.97 -44.68 66.81
CA SER A 22 16.72 -44.91 67.49
C SER A 22 15.72 -45.61 66.58
N CYS A 23 15.41 -46.84 66.93
CA CYS A 23 14.35 -47.65 66.41
C CYS A 23 12.97 -47.12 66.83
N GLY A 24 12.01 -47.09 65.94
CA GLY A 24 10.59 -46.85 66.24
C GLY A 24 9.74 -47.05 64.98
N GLY A 25 9.29 -48.27 64.79
CA GLY A 25 8.46 -48.60 63.63
C GLY A 25 7.08 -47.97 63.67
N LYS A 26 6.64 -47.46 62.52
CA LYS A 26 5.23 -47.31 62.13
C LYS A 26 5.13 -47.45 60.66
N LYS A 27 4.45 -48.51 60.16
CA LYS A 27 4.02 -48.62 58.80
C LYS A 27 3.13 -47.43 58.48
N ASN A 28 3.53 -46.61 57.53
CA ASN A 28 2.65 -45.76 56.86
C ASN A 28 2.66 -46.21 55.37
N ASP A 29 1.50 -46.58 54.93
CA ASP A 29 1.20 -46.82 53.52
C ASP A 29 1.67 -45.66 52.70
N ALA A 30 2.60 -45.90 51.78
CA ALA A 30 2.95 -44.95 50.74
C ALA A 30 1.78 -44.92 49.78
N ALA A 31 0.89 -43.94 49.94
CA ALA A 31 0.05 -43.52 48.87
C ALA A 31 0.98 -43.05 47.74
N ALA A 32 0.94 -43.74 46.63
CA ALA A 32 1.48 -43.22 45.36
C ALA A 32 0.73 -41.92 45.08
N GLU A 33 1.39 -40.78 45.23
CA GLU A 33 0.98 -39.55 44.61
C GLU A 33 1.08 -39.84 43.09
N GLU A 34 -0.03 -40.14 42.48
CA GLU A 34 -0.21 -39.98 41.02
C GLU A 34 0.09 -38.50 40.76
N ASP A 35 1.25 -38.26 40.18
CA ASP A 35 1.65 -36.98 39.61
C ASP A 35 0.67 -36.74 38.46
N SER A 36 -0.48 -36.18 38.78
CA SER A 36 -1.40 -35.67 37.78
C SER A 36 -0.69 -34.47 37.19
N GLU A 37 0.05 -34.69 36.07
CA GLU A 37 0.47 -33.60 35.21
C GLU A 37 -0.78 -32.74 34.93
N ALA A 38 -0.86 -31.60 35.57
CA ALA A 38 -1.94 -30.66 35.35
C ALA A 38 -1.88 -30.27 33.84
N GLU A 39 -2.78 -30.85 33.10
CA GLU A 39 -2.86 -30.70 31.64
C GLU A 39 -2.95 -29.20 31.34
N GLN A 40 -1.90 -28.64 30.76
CA GLN A 40 -1.83 -27.21 30.46
C GLN A 40 -2.83 -26.86 29.38
N VAL A 41 -3.81 -26.02 29.71
CA VAL A 41 -4.79 -25.48 28.77
C VAL A 41 -4.41 -24.03 28.47
N PHE A 42 -4.19 -23.74 27.19
CA PHE A 42 -3.79 -22.43 26.75
C PHE A 42 -4.99 -21.59 26.28
N ALA A 43 -5.04 -20.32 26.70
CA ALA A 43 -6.06 -19.40 26.22
C ALA A 43 -5.67 -18.86 24.84
N VAL A 44 -6.56 -19.00 23.84
CA VAL A 44 -6.33 -18.60 22.47
C VAL A 44 -7.47 -17.76 21.93
N SER A 45 -7.19 -16.94 20.90
CA SER A 45 -8.21 -16.33 20.07
C SER A 45 -8.22 -16.99 18.70
N THR A 46 -9.40 -17.22 18.17
CA THR A 46 -9.59 -17.93 16.91
C THR A 46 -10.25 -17.07 15.84
N LEU A 47 -10.11 -17.50 14.61
CA LEU A 47 -10.73 -16.90 13.44
C LEU A 47 -11.31 -18.03 12.58
N THR A 48 -12.59 -17.92 12.22
CA THR A 48 -13.17 -18.79 11.21
C THR A 48 -12.83 -18.29 9.83
N THR A 49 -12.17 -19.10 9.02
CA THR A 49 -11.74 -18.76 7.66
C THR A 49 -12.92 -18.60 6.72
N ALA A 50 -12.81 -17.64 5.82
CA ALA A 50 -13.77 -17.43 4.74
C ALA A 50 -13.02 -17.15 3.43
N ALA A 51 -13.67 -17.48 2.32
CA ALA A 51 -13.15 -17.08 1.02
C ALA A 51 -13.27 -15.55 0.87
N GLY A 52 -12.21 -14.93 0.36
CA GLY A 52 -12.12 -13.51 0.15
C GLY A 52 -11.27 -13.15 -1.07
N ASN A 53 -11.19 -11.88 -1.35
CA ASN A 53 -10.30 -11.38 -2.40
C ASN A 53 -9.09 -10.70 -1.76
N LEU A 54 -7.93 -10.86 -2.37
CA LEU A 54 -6.71 -10.17 -1.95
C LEU A 54 -6.01 -9.59 -3.18
N ASP A 55 -5.81 -8.27 -3.16
CA ASP A 55 -5.13 -7.54 -4.23
C ASP A 55 -3.74 -7.12 -3.75
N ASP A 56 -2.69 -7.58 -4.45
CA ASP A 56 -1.36 -7.02 -4.29
C ASP A 56 -1.24 -5.76 -5.13
N TYR A 57 -0.60 -4.73 -4.59
CA TYR A 57 -0.50 -3.44 -5.23
C TYR A 57 0.85 -2.77 -4.99
N LEU A 58 1.16 -1.83 -5.86
CA LEU A 58 2.25 -0.90 -5.70
C LEU A 58 1.69 0.51 -5.49
N GLU A 59 2.29 1.27 -4.58
CA GLU A 59 1.91 2.66 -4.33
C GLU A 59 2.86 3.63 -5.04
N PHE A 60 2.25 4.61 -5.72
CA PHE A 60 2.96 5.68 -6.41
C PHE A 60 2.28 7.02 -6.13
N GLY A 61 3.05 8.09 -6.22
CA GLY A 61 2.51 9.43 -6.30
C GLY A 61 2.37 9.86 -7.76
N GLY A 62 1.33 10.64 -8.06
CA GLY A 62 1.09 11.11 -9.42
C GLY A 62 0.44 12.48 -9.49
N ASP A 63 0.76 13.18 -10.57
CA ASP A 63 0.23 14.51 -10.88
C ASP A 63 -0.96 14.41 -11.81
N ILE A 64 -2.03 15.14 -11.47
CA ILE A 64 -3.21 15.24 -12.31
C ILE A 64 -2.97 16.26 -13.41
N SER A 65 -3.12 15.83 -14.64
CA SER A 65 -3.07 16.68 -15.83
C SER A 65 -4.30 16.48 -16.71
N SER A 66 -4.54 17.45 -17.59
CA SER A 66 -5.52 17.28 -18.65
C SER A 66 -4.90 16.49 -19.80
N VAL A 67 -5.63 15.55 -20.37
CA VAL A 67 -5.23 14.82 -21.58
C VAL A 67 -4.93 15.78 -22.71
N ASN A 68 -5.71 16.86 -22.83
CA ASN A 68 -5.59 17.87 -23.86
C ASN A 68 -5.37 19.24 -23.24
N SER A 69 -4.12 19.68 -23.20
CA SER A 69 -3.71 21.01 -22.76
C SER A 69 -2.82 21.66 -23.82
N VAL A 70 -3.20 22.83 -24.27
CA VAL A 70 -2.51 23.55 -25.35
C VAL A 70 -2.28 25.01 -24.96
N ALA A 71 -1.06 25.48 -25.19
CA ALA A 71 -0.73 26.89 -25.03
C ALA A 71 -1.26 27.73 -26.20
N ALA A 72 -1.93 28.82 -25.89
CA ALA A 72 -2.33 29.82 -26.86
C ALA A 72 -1.14 30.78 -27.06
N LEU A 73 -0.57 30.74 -28.25
CA LEU A 73 0.58 31.56 -28.63
C LEU A 73 0.11 32.71 -29.55
N PRO A 74 0.74 33.89 -29.49
CA PRO A 74 0.46 34.98 -30.39
C PRO A 74 1.09 34.73 -31.78
N ASP A 75 0.40 35.11 -32.86
CA ASP A 75 0.94 35.02 -34.22
C ASP A 75 2.12 35.95 -34.45
N GLN A 76 2.18 37.04 -33.68
CA GLN A 76 3.26 38.04 -33.77
C GLN A 76 3.70 38.45 -32.34
N GLY A 77 4.99 38.68 -32.20
CA GLY A 77 5.55 39.30 -30.96
C GLY A 77 5.16 40.74 -30.84
N GLY A 78 4.97 41.25 -29.63
CA GLY A 78 4.60 42.65 -29.37
C GLY A 78 4.21 42.87 -27.92
N LYS A 79 3.52 44.00 -27.69
CA LYS A 79 3.01 44.39 -26.37
C LYS A 79 1.54 43.96 -26.24
N ILE A 80 1.19 43.30 -25.15
CA ILE A 80 -0.19 42.96 -24.84
C ILE A 80 -0.98 44.24 -24.55
N THR A 81 -2.02 44.49 -25.36
CA THR A 81 -2.91 45.66 -25.19
C THR A 81 -4.16 45.31 -24.38
N ASN A 82 -4.69 44.11 -24.57
CA ASN A 82 -5.86 43.67 -23.85
C ASN A 82 -5.88 42.14 -23.63
N ILE A 83 -6.46 41.70 -22.51
CA ILE A 83 -6.76 40.29 -22.19
C ILE A 83 -8.26 40.22 -21.91
N LEU A 84 -8.98 39.36 -22.62
CA LEU A 84 -10.45 39.26 -22.61
C LEU A 84 -10.97 38.13 -21.70
N VAL A 85 -10.08 37.35 -21.11
CA VAL A 85 -10.41 36.16 -20.33
C VAL A 85 -9.68 36.11 -18.99
N ASN A 86 -10.22 35.37 -18.06
CA ASN A 86 -9.61 35.11 -16.75
C ASN A 86 -9.30 33.63 -16.59
N VAL A 87 -8.43 33.27 -15.63
CA VAL A 87 -8.23 31.88 -15.23
C VAL A 87 -9.57 31.32 -14.71
N GLY A 88 -9.94 30.18 -15.26
CA GLY A 88 -11.22 29.52 -14.97
C GLY A 88 -12.32 29.71 -16.02
N ASP A 89 -12.17 30.67 -16.94
CA ASP A 89 -13.18 30.90 -17.98
C ASP A 89 -13.20 29.76 -19.01
N MET A 90 -14.40 29.47 -19.52
CA MET A 90 -14.59 28.56 -20.65
C MET A 90 -14.45 29.35 -21.97
N VAL A 91 -13.68 28.78 -22.88
CA VAL A 91 -13.46 29.35 -24.23
C VAL A 91 -13.72 28.31 -25.30
N ASN A 92 -14.16 28.78 -26.47
CA ASN A 92 -14.31 27.95 -27.64
C ASN A 92 -13.06 28.02 -28.53
N LYS A 93 -12.81 26.97 -29.31
CA LYS A 93 -11.76 26.98 -30.32
C LYS A 93 -11.97 28.16 -31.28
N GLY A 94 -10.90 28.95 -31.52
CA GLY A 94 -10.92 30.14 -32.35
C GLY A 94 -11.46 31.41 -31.69
N GLN A 95 -11.91 31.36 -30.42
CA GLN A 95 -12.31 32.54 -29.66
C GLN A 95 -11.10 33.44 -29.40
N VAL A 96 -11.26 34.76 -29.60
CA VAL A 96 -10.22 35.73 -29.23
C VAL A 96 -10.10 35.83 -27.70
N ILE A 97 -8.89 35.69 -27.19
CA ILE A 97 -8.59 35.71 -25.76
C ILE A 97 -7.71 36.89 -25.34
N ALA A 98 -6.96 37.46 -26.29
CA ALA A 98 -6.11 38.63 -26.03
C ALA A 98 -5.81 39.37 -27.33
N TYR A 99 -5.25 40.57 -27.20
CA TYR A 99 -4.74 41.36 -28.29
C TYR A 99 -3.27 41.73 -28.03
N VAL A 100 -2.45 41.66 -29.11
CA VAL A 100 -1.03 42.00 -29.08
C VAL A 100 -0.76 43.06 -30.13
N ASN A 101 -0.19 44.20 -29.76
CA ASN A 101 0.28 45.24 -30.65
C ASN A 101 1.72 44.95 -31.10
N PRO A 102 1.98 44.68 -32.38
CA PRO A 102 3.33 44.45 -32.89
C PRO A 102 4.18 45.72 -32.78
N LEU A 103 5.22 45.69 -31.93
CA LEU A 103 6.16 46.80 -31.77
C LEU A 103 7.12 46.90 -32.96
N ARG A 104 6.71 47.65 -34.01
CA ARG A 104 7.59 47.98 -35.14
C ARG A 104 7.73 49.50 -35.25
N ALA A 105 8.97 49.98 -35.27
CA ALA A 105 9.23 51.41 -35.40
C ALA A 105 8.71 51.94 -36.72
N GLY A 106 7.97 53.07 -36.67
CA GLY A 106 7.56 53.83 -37.84
C GLY A 106 6.23 53.45 -38.52
N ALA A 107 5.44 52.55 -37.93
CA ALA A 107 4.12 52.21 -38.46
C ALA A 107 3.09 52.05 -37.34
N VAL A 108 1.84 52.49 -37.58
CA VAL A 108 0.68 52.20 -36.75
C VAL A 108 0.12 50.86 -37.17
N TYR A 109 0.21 49.87 -36.32
CA TYR A 109 -0.37 48.54 -36.61
C TYR A 109 -1.63 48.36 -35.81
N ASN A 110 -2.60 47.66 -36.40
CA ASN A 110 -3.76 47.17 -35.67
C ASN A 110 -3.33 46.04 -34.72
N ASP A 111 -3.98 45.96 -33.59
CA ASP A 111 -3.79 44.88 -32.63
C ASP A 111 -4.06 43.53 -33.27
N SER A 112 -3.12 42.61 -33.11
CA SER A 112 -3.25 41.22 -33.59
C SER A 112 -4.02 40.40 -32.55
N PRO A 113 -5.13 39.74 -32.95
CA PRO A 113 -5.87 38.88 -32.04
C PRO A 113 -5.12 37.58 -31.74
N VAL A 114 -5.17 37.13 -30.48
CA VAL A 114 -4.71 35.83 -30.08
C VAL A 114 -5.91 34.92 -29.87
N HIS A 115 -5.93 33.79 -30.55
CA HIS A 115 -7.05 32.84 -30.52
C HIS A 115 -6.80 31.65 -29.65
N SER A 116 -7.88 31.11 -29.04
CA SER A 116 -7.82 29.83 -28.33
C SER A 116 -7.63 28.68 -29.35
N PRO A 117 -6.59 27.82 -29.17
CA PRO A 117 -6.34 26.71 -30.10
C PRO A 117 -7.35 25.57 -29.97
N ILE A 118 -7.97 25.40 -28.81
CA ILE A 118 -8.95 24.36 -28.50
C ILE A 118 -10.13 24.93 -27.70
N SER A 119 -11.26 24.22 -27.67
CA SER A 119 -12.33 24.50 -26.70
C SER A 119 -11.95 23.89 -25.35
N GLY A 120 -12.08 24.66 -24.26
CA GLY A 120 -11.72 24.23 -22.91
C GLY A 120 -11.75 25.36 -21.91
N ARG A 121 -11.10 25.16 -20.78
CA ARG A 121 -11.00 26.13 -19.70
C ARG A 121 -9.59 26.75 -19.67
N ILE A 122 -9.51 28.05 -19.42
CA ILE A 122 -8.23 28.72 -19.16
C ILE A 122 -7.68 28.21 -17.81
N THR A 123 -6.54 27.52 -17.82
CA THR A 123 -5.88 26.99 -16.63
C THR A 123 -4.73 27.85 -16.15
N SER A 124 -4.14 28.65 -17.04
CA SER A 124 -3.04 29.55 -16.70
C SER A 124 -3.05 30.79 -17.61
N LEU A 125 -2.70 31.94 -17.05
CA LEU A 125 -2.49 33.23 -17.70
C LEU A 125 -1.16 33.80 -17.21
N PRO A 126 -0.02 33.37 -17.78
CA PRO A 126 1.31 33.78 -17.29
C PRO A 126 1.67 35.21 -17.67
N THR A 127 0.83 35.91 -18.44
CA THR A 127 1.08 37.25 -18.97
C THR A 127 0.09 38.29 -18.44
N THR A 128 0.47 39.55 -18.46
CA THR A 128 -0.37 40.68 -18.04
C THR A 128 -0.45 41.73 -19.14
N VAL A 129 -1.50 42.57 -19.13
CA VAL A 129 -1.62 43.71 -20.02
C VAL A 129 -0.41 44.63 -19.84
N GLY A 130 0.18 45.04 -20.94
CA GLY A 130 1.38 45.91 -20.98
C GLY A 130 2.71 45.12 -21.05
N SER A 131 2.73 43.79 -20.82
CA SER A 131 3.93 42.97 -20.99
C SER A 131 4.28 42.79 -22.48
N THR A 132 5.57 42.61 -22.77
CA THR A 132 6.08 42.29 -24.11
C THR A 132 6.25 40.78 -24.23
N VAL A 133 5.72 40.22 -25.33
CA VAL A 133 5.73 38.78 -25.62
C VAL A 133 6.34 38.51 -26.98
N SER A 134 6.95 37.33 -27.11
CA SER A 134 7.38 36.77 -28.40
C SER A 134 6.36 35.78 -28.94
N GLN A 135 6.53 35.34 -30.17
CA GLN A 135 5.69 34.27 -30.79
C GLN A 135 5.75 32.95 -30.01
N SER A 136 6.81 32.69 -29.25
CA SER A 136 6.97 31.51 -28.41
C SER A 136 6.49 31.67 -26.97
N SER A 137 6.05 32.89 -26.60
CA SER A 137 5.58 33.18 -25.23
C SER A 137 4.11 32.82 -25.11
N PRO A 138 3.73 31.86 -24.22
CA PRO A 138 2.32 31.52 -24.03
C PRO A 138 1.56 32.67 -23.36
N ILE A 139 0.43 33.07 -23.98
CA ILE A 139 -0.49 34.05 -23.41
C ILE A 139 -1.41 33.40 -22.40
N ALA A 140 -1.93 32.23 -22.74
CA ALA A 140 -2.79 31.42 -21.88
C ALA A 140 -2.54 29.94 -22.13
N THR A 141 -2.87 29.10 -21.16
CA THR A 141 -2.99 27.66 -21.36
C THR A 141 -4.47 27.29 -21.29
N VAL A 142 -4.95 26.61 -22.33
CA VAL A 142 -6.32 26.11 -22.43
C VAL A 142 -6.31 24.61 -22.29
N ALA A 143 -7.09 24.07 -21.36
CA ALA A 143 -7.16 22.63 -21.11
C ALA A 143 -8.59 22.12 -21.04
N ARG A 144 -8.80 20.87 -21.44
CA ARG A 144 -10.06 20.15 -21.25
C ARG A 144 -10.10 19.60 -19.84
N THR A 145 -10.83 20.26 -18.96
CA THR A 145 -10.93 19.89 -17.53
C THR A 145 -11.92 18.75 -17.26
N ASP A 146 -12.59 18.26 -18.30
CA ASP A 146 -13.51 17.11 -18.26
C ASP A 146 -12.83 15.79 -18.65
N ASP A 147 -11.55 15.83 -19.04
CA ASP A 147 -10.78 14.67 -19.48
C ASP A 147 -9.39 14.72 -18.81
N LEU A 148 -9.31 14.07 -17.64
CA LEU A 148 -8.14 14.13 -16.78
C LEU A 148 -7.42 12.79 -16.77
N GLU A 149 -6.10 12.88 -16.68
CA GLU A 149 -5.20 11.74 -16.50
C GLU A 149 -4.33 11.96 -15.27
N ILE A 150 -3.91 10.87 -14.64
CA ILE A 150 -2.85 10.89 -13.64
C ILE A 150 -1.58 10.30 -14.24
N LYS A 151 -0.47 11.01 -14.05
CA LYS A 151 0.86 10.59 -14.50
C LYS A 151 1.66 10.12 -13.31
N ILE A 152 2.14 8.89 -13.36
CA ILE A 152 3.02 8.30 -12.37
C ILE A 152 4.35 7.90 -13.02
N ASN A 153 5.41 7.88 -12.21
CA ASN A 153 6.72 7.42 -12.63
C ASN A 153 7.08 6.14 -11.87
N ILE A 154 7.33 5.07 -12.60
CA ILE A 154 7.54 3.72 -12.06
C ILE A 154 9.02 3.37 -12.17
N ALA A 155 9.66 3.00 -11.06
CA ALA A 155 11.05 2.59 -11.06
C ALA A 155 11.27 1.30 -11.88
N GLU A 156 12.41 1.21 -12.57
CA GLU A 156 12.80 0.12 -13.48
C GLU A 156 12.54 -1.28 -12.89
N ARG A 157 12.81 -1.47 -11.60
CA ARG A 157 12.63 -2.76 -10.90
C ARG A 157 11.18 -3.28 -10.87
N PHE A 158 10.20 -2.41 -11.09
CA PHE A 158 8.78 -2.77 -11.06
C PHE A 158 8.13 -2.90 -12.44
N ILE A 159 8.86 -2.60 -13.52
CA ILE A 159 8.33 -2.54 -14.89
C ILE A 159 7.68 -3.87 -15.30
N SER A 160 8.28 -5.01 -14.93
CA SER A 160 7.76 -6.34 -15.26
C SER A 160 6.39 -6.65 -14.67
N ARG A 161 5.97 -5.90 -13.63
CA ARG A 161 4.68 -6.06 -12.96
C ARG A 161 3.59 -5.14 -13.54
N ILE A 162 3.94 -4.30 -14.53
CA ILE A 162 3.05 -3.28 -15.07
C ILE A 162 2.58 -3.70 -16.46
N SER A 163 1.27 -3.64 -16.66
CA SER A 163 0.63 -3.99 -17.92
C SER A 163 -0.49 -3.01 -18.27
N PRO A 164 -0.80 -2.81 -19.58
CA PRO A 164 -1.96 -2.02 -19.99
C PRO A 164 -3.25 -2.59 -19.41
N LYS A 165 -4.21 -1.71 -19.12
CA LYS A 165 -5.53 -2.04 -18.57
C LYS A 165 -5.53 -2.53 -17.10
N GLN A 166 -4.40 -2.50 -16.40
CA GLN A 166 -4.39 -2.72 -14.95
C GLN A 166 -5.26 -1.69 -14.24
N LYS A 167 -5.96 -2.15 -13.20
CA LYS A 167 -6.79 -1.30 -12.35
C LYS A 167 -5.94 -0.62 -11.28
N ALA A 168 -6.38 0.58 -10.93
CA ALA A 168 -5.77 1.35 -9.85
C ALA A 168 -6.85 2.10 -9.09
N THR A 169 -6.54 2.40 -7.84
CA THR A 169 -7.33 3.29 -6.99
C THR A 169 -6.51 4.54 -6.68
N VAL A 170 -7.08 5.70 -6.95
CA VAL A 170 -6.45 6.99 -6.65
C VAL A 170 -7.12 7.61 -5.44
N THR A 171 -6.33 8.09 -4.49
CA THR A 171 -6.80 8.82 -3.31
C THR A 171 -6.13 10.19 -3.24
N PHE A 172 -6.85 11.19 -2.72
CA PHE A 172 -6.35 12.54 -2.54
C PHE A 172 -6.42 12.93 -1.06
N ASP A 173 -5.41 13.64 -0.57
CA ASP A 173 -5.41 14.14 0.82
C ASP A 173 -6.59 15.10 1.09
N ALA A 174 -7.09 15.78 0.04
CA ALA A 174 -8.29 16.62 0.14
C ALA A 174 -9.59 15.81 0.34
N TYR A 175 -9.60 14.52 0.00
CA TYR A 175 -10.76 13.62 0.07
C TYR A 175 -10.35 12.24 0.60
N PRO A 176 -9.92 12.11 1.87
CA PRO A 176 -9.26 10.91 2.38
C PRO A 176 -10.15 9.65 2.41
N SER A 177 -11.49 9.82 2.40
CA SER A 177 -12.45 8.71 2.42
C SER A 177 -13.06 8.40 1.05
N VAL A 178 -12.52 8.99 -0.02
CA VAL A 178 -13.05 8.80 -1.37
C VAL A 178 -11.98 8.15 -2.24
N GLU A 179 -12.35 7.05 -2.85
CA GLU A 179 -11.55 6.34 -3.81
C GLU A 179 -12.01 6.67 -5.22
N PHE A 180 -11.06 6.98 -6.11
CA PHE A 180 -11.29 7.28 -7.50
C PHE A 180 -10.70 6.16 -8.35
N PRO A 181 -11.54 5.30 -8.95
CA PRO A 181 -11.06 4.22 -9.79
C PRO A 181 -10.43 4.76 -11.06
N ALA A 182 -9.30 4.16 -11.43
CA ALA A 182 -8.55 4.53 -12.62
C ALA A 182 -7.98 3.27 -13.30
N THR A 183 -7.63 3.41 -14.57
CA THR A 183 -7.11 2.30 -15.38
C THR A 183 -5.87 2.78 -16.16
N VAL A 184 -4.83 1.95 -16.18
CA VAL A 184 -3.63 2.18 -17.01
C VAL A 184 -4.02 2.16 -18.49
N PHE A 185 -3.75 3.26 -19.19
CA PHE A 185 -4.04 3.34 -20.62
C PHE A 185 -2.80 3.50 -21.50
N GLU A 186 -1.75 4.13 -20.97
CA GLU A 186 -0.50 4.35 -21.70
C GLU A 186 0.71 4.05 -20.81
N ILE A 187 1.65 3.30 -21.35
CA ILE A 187 2.94 3.01 -20.74
C ILE A 187 4.00 3.54 -21.70
N SER A 188 4.88 4.43 -21.23
CA SER A 188 5.95 4.98 -22.05
C SER A 188 6.86 3.86 -22.56
N PRO A 189 7.16 3.83 -23.88
CA PRO A 189 8.12 2.85 -24.40
C PRO A 189 9.58 3.22 -24.09
N VAL A 190 9.81 4.39 -23.48
CA VAL A 190 11.15 4.93 -23.19
C VAL A 190 11.31 5.15 -21.70
N LEU A 191 12.42 4.67 -21.18
CA LEU A 191 12.85 4.89 -19.80
C LEU A 191 13.58 6.23 -19.71
N ASP A 192 13.27 7.03 -18.70
CA ASP A 192 14.07 8.19 -18.33
C ASP A 192 15.37 7.70 -17.67
N THR A 193 16.48 7.92 -18.35
CA THR A 193 17.81 7.43 -17.90
C THR A 193 18.37 8.22 -16.71
N MET A 194 17.91 9.45 -16.46
CA MET A 194 18.34 10.25 -15.32
C MET A 194 17.68 9.77 -14.03
N THR A 195 16.38 9.53 -14.08
CA THR A 195 15.58 9.11 -12.92
C THR A 195 15.45 7.60 -12.81
N ARG A 196 15.78 6.84 -13.86
CA ARG A 196 15.56 5.39 -14.02
C ARG A 196 14.11 5.01 -13.77
N THR A 197 13.20 5.82 -14.32
CA THR A 197 11.77 5.59 -14.20
C THR A 197 11.10 5.53 -15.57
N MET A 198 9.99 4.85 -15.63
CA MET A 198 9.11 4.77 -16.79
C MET A 198 7.82 5.51 -16.48
N GLY A 199 7.44 6.42 -17.37
CA GLY A 199 6.18 7.15 -17.25
C GLY A 199 4.99 6.26 -17.58
N VAL A 200 3.98 6.29 -16.72
CA VAL A 200 2.70 5.59 -16.92
C VAL A 200 1.57 6.58 -16.72
N LYS A 201 0.58 6.54 -17.60
CA LYS A 201 -0.62 7.36 -17.51
C LYS A 201 -1.83 6.50 -17.26
N LEU A 202 -2.68 6.95 -16.36
CA LEU A 202 -3.94 6.31 -16.03
C LEU A 202 -5.07 7.30 -16.30
N HIS A 203 -6.17 6.79 -16.86
CA HIS A 203 -7.42 7.53 -16.96
C HIS A 203 -8.33 7.18 -15.78
N PHE A 204 -9.05 8.17 -15.29
CA PHE A 204 -10.13 7.93 -14.32
C PHE A 204 -11.28 7.21 -15.02
N ASP A 205 -11.78 6.12 -14.41
CA ASP A 205 -12.90 5.34 -14.95
C ASP A 205 -14.21 6.16 -14.95
N GLN A 206 -14.30 7.15 -14.05
CA GLN A 206 -15.45 8.04 -13.91
C GLN A 206 -15.00 9.50 -13.81
N LYS A 207 -15.77 10.40 -14.46
CA LYS A 207 -15.54 11.83 -14.34
C LYS A 207 -16.05 12.33 -12.98
N ASP A 208 -15.20 13.03 -12.25
CA ASP A 208 -15.55 13.62 -10.98
C ASP A 208 -15.10 15.08 -10.91
N ALA A 209 -16.03 15.98 -10.64
CA ALA A 209 -15.78 17.42 -10.59
C ALA A 209 -14.87 17.83 -9.41
N ARG A 210 -14.65 16.95 -8.43
CA ARG A 210 -13.73 17.17 -7.31
C ARG A 210 -12.28 17.07 -7.72
N VAL A 211 -11.98 16.26 -8.72
CA VAL A 211 -10.61 16.11 -9.26
C VAL A 211 -10.28 17.31 -10.14
N LYS A 212 -9.14 17.95 -9.88
CA LYS A 212 -8.68 19.16 -10.59
C LYS A 212 -7.30 18.95 -11.16
N VAL A 213 -7.01 19.59 -12.28
CA VAL A 213 -5.66 19.70 -12.82
C VAL A 213 -4.74 20.33 -11.76
N GLY A 214 -3.55 19.77 -11.61
CA GLY A 214 -2.54 20.21 -10.62
C GLY A 214 -2.70 19.60 -9.23
N MET A 215 -3.73 18.76 -8.99
CA MET A 215 -3.77 17.96 -7.77
C MET A 215 -2.71 16.84 -7.82
N TYR A 216 -2.24 16.44 -6.64
CA TYR A 216 -1.37 15.30 -6.45
C TYR A 216 -2.15 14.17 -5.78
N GLY A 217 -2.10 12.97 -6.34
CA GLY A 217 -2.82 11.80 -5.83
C GLY A 217 -1.89 10.65 -5.49
N ARG A 218 -2.30 9.83 -4.52
CA ARG A 218 -1.71 8.52 -4.26
C ARG A 218 -2.42 7.49 -5.11
N VAL A 219 -1.65 6.71 -5.84
CA VAL A 219 -2.13 5.67 -6.76
C VAL A 219 -1.75 4.31 -6.21
N LYS A 220 -2.73 3.50 -5.85
CA LYS A 220 -2.57 2.07 -5.60
C LYS A 220 -2.82 1.33 -6.90
N LEU A 221 -1.74 0.89 -7.55
CA LEU A 221 -1.80 0.15 -8.81
C LEU A 221 -1.83 -1.35 -8.51
N ILE A 222 -2.94 -2.01 -8.83
CA ILE A 222 -3.13 -3.45 -8.57
C ILE A 222 -2.24 -4.24 -9.53
N THR A 223 -1.33 -5.03 -8.98
CA THR A 223 -0.37 -5.82 -9.76
C THR A 223 -0.74 -7.28 -9.84
N GLU A 224 -1.41 -7.80 -8.82
CA GLU A 224 -1.91 -9.17 -8.76
C GLU A 224 -3.22 -9.19 -7.98
N SER A 225 -4.16 -10.03 -8.36
CA SER A 225 -5.46 -10.17 -7.70
C SER A 225 -5.82 -11.63 -7.61
N VAL A 226 -6.05 -12.11 -6.39
CA VAL A 226 -6.53 -13.47 -6.13
C VAL A 226 -7.97 -13.38 -5.63
N LYS A 227 -8.84 -14.16 -6.24
CA LYS A 227 -10.26 -14.21 -5.91
C LYS A 227 -10.60 -15.55 -5.26
N ASP A 228 -11.60 -15.52 -4.39
CA ASP A 228 -12.10 -16.70 -3.69
C ASP A 228 -11.01 -17.49 -2.93
N ALA A 229 -9.96 -16.77 -2.47
CA ALA A 229 -8.84 -17.35 -1.73
C ALA A 229 -9.11 -17.31 -0.23
N ILE A 230 -8.52 -18.26 0.50
CA ILE A 230 -8.51 -18.22 1.97
C ILE A 230 -7.50 -17.17 2.42
N VAL A 231 -7.99 -16.09 3.02
CA VAL A 231 -7.15 -14.97 3.50
C VAL A 231 -7.16 -14.96 5.02
N ILE A 232 -5.97 -15.03 5.60
CA ILE A 232 -5.78 -15.01 7.06
C ILE A 232 -4.81 -13.90 7.46
N PRO A 233 -4.83 -13.43 8.72
CA PRO A 233 -3.80 -12.55 9.24
C PRO A 233 -2.42 -13.21 9.16
N ALA A 234 -1.41 -12.51 8.65
CA ALA A 234 -0.03 -13.04 8.57
C ALA A 234 0.51 -13.49 9.94
N THR A 235 0.01 -12.90 11.03
CA THR A 235 0.35 -13.25 12.40
C THR A 235 -0.12 -14.65 12.81
N ALA A 236 -1.08 -15.26 12.10
CA ALA A 236 -1.56 -16.61 12.38
C ALA A 236 -0.62 -17.71 11.84
N ILE A 237 0.35 -17.32 11.01
CA ILE A 237 1.29 -18.26 10.39
C ILE A 237 2.48 -18.48 11.33
N VAL A 238 2.78 -19.75 11.59
CA VAL A 238 3.93 -20.17 12.38
C VAL A 238 4.95 -20.81 11.45
N THR A 239 6.17 -20.26 11.41
CA THR A 239 7.25 -20.84 10.61
C THR A 239 8.13 -21.73 11.48
N ARG A 240 8.27 -23.00 11.10
CA ARG A 240 9.17 -23.98 11.74
C ARG A 240 9.95 -24.72 10.65
N ASP A 241 11.23 -24.87 10.82
CA ASP A 241 12.13 -25.57 9.86
C ASP A 241 11.93 -25.10 8.40
N SER A 242 11.81 -23.79 8.20
CA SER A 242 11.59 -23.16 6.89
C SER A 242 10.28 -23.58 6.20
N LYS A 243 9.30 -24.11 6.95
CA LYS A 243 7.95 -24.42 6.48
C LYS A 243 6.92 -23.62 7.26
N ASN A 244 5.82 -23.30 6.60
CA ASN A 244 4.74 -22.53 7.18
C ASN A 244 3.62 -23.44 7.66
N TYR A 245 3.09 -23.14 8.82
CA TYR A 245 2.04 -23.90 9.48
C TYR A 245 0.98 -22.96 10.05
N VAL A 246 -0.20 -23.50 10.24
CA VAL A 246 -1.31 -22.85 10.96
C VAL A 246 -1.88 -23.86 11.96
N PHE A 247 -2.28 -23.38 13.15
CA PHE A 247 -3.00 -24.18 14.11
C PHE A 247 -4.49 -24.16 13.79
N ILE A 248 -5.07 -25.30 13.45
CA ILE A 248 -6.52 -25.50 13.26
C ILE A 248 -7.08 -26.04 14.57
N VAL A 249 -8.21 -25.53 15.00
CA VAL A 249 -8.95 -26.03 16.16
C VAL A 249 -9.77 -27.26 15.76
N GLU A 250 -9.52 -28.38 16.39
CA GLU A 250 -10.37 -29.57 16.27
C GLU A 250 -11.45 -29.51 17.36
N PRO A 251 -12.74 -29.51 17.00
CA PRO A 251 -13.81 -29.44 18.00
C PRO A 251 -13.81 -30.68 18.89
N HIS A 252 -13.80 -30.47 20.21
CA HIS A 252 -13.94 -31.53 21.18
C HIS A 252 -15.24 -31.38 21.95
N THR A 253 -15.78 -32.49 22.44
CA THR A 253 -17.11 -32.56 23.11
C THR A 253 -17.13 -31.94 24.51
N GLU A 254 -15.99 -31.58 25.06
CA GLU A 254 -15.82 -30.96 26.38
C GLU A 254 -15.42 -29.47 26.26
N LYS A 255 -15.38 -28.76 27.38
CA LYS A 255 -15.07 -27.31 27.46
C LYS A 255 -13.71 -26.88 26.86
N THR A 256 -12.86 -27.83 26.47
CA THR A 256 -11.54 -27.61 25.88
C THR A 256 -11.50 -28.22 24.49
N SER A 257 -10.89 -27.48 23.54
CA SER A 257 -10.61 -27.97 22.19
C SER A 257 -9.13 -28.35 22.07
N THR A 258 -8.79 -29.18 21.07
CA THR A 258 -7.40 -29.46 20.72
C THR A 258 -7.03 -28.73 19.46
N VAL A 259 -5.73 -28.40 19.32
CA VAL A 259 -5.23 -27.76 18.09
C VAL A 259 -4.34 -28.73 17.33
N LYS A 260 -4.46 -28.68 16.00
CA LYS A 260 -3.63 -29.46 15.08
C LYS A 260 -2.76 -28.51 14.26
N LEU A 261 -1.48 -28.80 14.18
CA LEU A 261 -0.53 -28.05 13.38
C LEU A 261 -0.55 -28.54 11.94
N VAL A 262 -1.10 -27.75 11.04
CA VAL A 262 -1.28 -28.11 9.62
C VAL A 262 -0.29 -27.34 8.75
N PRO A 263 0.47 -28.00 7.86
CA PRO A 263 1.33 -27.31 6.91
C PRO A 263 0.49 -26.59 5.87
N VAL A 264 0.92 -25.36 5.52
CA VAL A 264 0.22 -24.51 4.56
C VAL A 264 1.19 -23.98 3.49
N THR A 265 0.67 -23.82 2.28
CA THR A 265 1.35 -23.11 1.20
C THR A 265 0.81 -21.68 1.18
N ILE A 266 1.70 -20.70 1.39
CA ILE A 266 1.33 -19.28 1.35
C ILE A 266 1.44 -18.75 -0.09
N GLY A 267 0.50 -17.89 -0.46
CA GLY A 267 0.50 -17.10 -1.69
C GLY A 267 0.97 -15.66 -1.45
N ILE A 268 0.20 -14.70 -1.96
CA ILE A 268 0.52 -13.28 -1.77
C ILE A 268 0.26 -12.81 -0.34
N THR A 269 1.08 -11.85 0.10
CA THR A 269 0.92 -11.21 1.42
C THR A 269 0.87 -9.71 1.24
N VAL A 270 -0.21 -9.08 1.69
CA VAL A 270 -0.48 -7.65 1.57
C VAL A 270 -1.15 -7.14 2.84
N ASP A 271 -0.71 -5.99 3.38
CA ASP A 271 -1.33 -5.33 4.54
C ASP A 271 -1.59 -6.26 5.73
N ASN A 272 -0.59 -7.09 6.07
CA ASN A 272 -0.69 -8.09 7.16
C ASN A 272 -1.77 -9.18 6.92
N LYS A 273 -2.26 -9.33 5.70
CA LYS A 273 -3.12 -10.42 5.26
C LYS A 273 -2.34 -11.31 4.31
N THR A 274 -2.49 -12.62 4.47
CA THR A 274 -1.80 -13.61 3.64
C THR A 274 -2.80 -14.58 3.03
N GLU A 275 -2.67 -14.80 1.74
CA GLU A 275 -3.36 -15.86 1.03
C GLU A 275 -2.79 -17.21 1.44
N ILE A 276 -3.66 -18.17 1.68
CA ILE A 276 -3.31 -19.59 1.82
C ILE A 276 -3.77 -20.31 0.56
N ALA A 277 -2.78 -20.67 -0.26
CA ALA A 277 -3.04 -21.36 -1.52
C ALA A 277 -3.44 -22.84 -1.30
N GLU A 278 -2.83 -23.49 -0.28
CA GLU A 278 -3.12 -24.88 0.06
C GLU A 278 -3.00 -25.12 1.57
N GLY A 279 -3.81 -26.03 2.09
CA GLY A 279 -3.74 -26.50 3.47
C GLY A 279 -4.88 -26.03 4.37
N LEU A 280 -5.73 -25.09 3.93
CA LEU A 280 -6.94 -24.64 4.64
C LEU A 280 -8.16 -24.67 3.73
N ASN A 281 -9.33 -24.84 4.35
CA ASN A 281 -10.63 -24.72 3.70
C ASN A 281 -11.43 -23.58 4.31
N ALA A 282 -12.42 -23.09 3.56
CA ALA A 282 -13.39 -22.16 4.12
C ALA A 282 -14.21 -22.83 5.24
N GLY A 283 -14.33 -22.16 6.37
CA GLY A 283 -15.00 -22.68 7.57
C GLY A 283 -14.06 -23.31 8.60
N ASP A 284 -12.78 -23.51 8.28
CA ASP A 284 -11.80 -23.96 9.27
C ASP A 284 -11.61 -22.88 10.36
N GLU A 285 -11.60 -23.32 11.62
CA GLU A 285 -11.31 -22.43 12.74
C GLU A 285 -9.81 -22.46 13.06
N ILE A 286 -9.13 -21.34 12.91
CA ILE A 286 -7.67 -21.21 13.11
C ILE A 286 -7.34 -20.36 14.32
N VAL A 287 -6.20 -20.61 14.94
CA VAL A 287 -5.68 -19.79 16.03
C VAL A 287 -4.97 -18.56 15.47
N VAL A 288 -5.36 -17.36 15.91
CA VAL A 288 -4.77 -16.07 15.50
C VAL A 288 -4.01 -15.34 16.59
N LYS A 289 -4.22 -15.74 17.86
CA LYS A 289 -3.47 -15.24 19.03
C LYS A 289 -3.24 -16.35 20.02
N GLY A 290 -2.07 -16.33 20.70
CA GLY A 290 -1.70 -17.31 21.73
C GLY A 290 -0.91 -18.52 21.21
N MET A 291 -0.56 -18.58 19.90
CA MET A 291 0.12 -19.72 19.28
C MET A 291 1.56 -19.96 19.73
N SER A 292 2.22 -18.98 20.34
CA SER A 292 3.66 -19.07 20.67
C SER A 292 4.00 -20.19 21.65
N LEU A 293 3.05 -20.62 22.47
CA LEU A 293 3.19 -21.67 23.48
C LEU A 293 2.58 -23.00 23.03
N LEU A 294 1.97 -23.04 21.86
CA LEU A 294 1.26 -24.24 21.38
C LEU A 294 2.21 -25.21 20.69
N ASN A 295 1.95 -26.48 20.97
CA ASN A 295 2.46 -27.59 20.21
C ASN A 295 1.30 -28.33 19.53
N ASP A 296 1.61 -29.21 18.59
CA ASP A 296 0.60 -30.09 17.97
C ASP A 296 -0.10 -30.94 19.04
N GLY A 297 -1.44 -30.99 19.00
CA GLY A 297 -2.26 -31.65 20.00
C GLY A 297 -2.49 -30.89 21.30
N ALA A 298 -1.98 -29.65 21.45
CA ALA A 298 -2.16 -28.86 22.68
C ALA A 298 -3.65 -28.58 22.96
N LYS A 299 -4.04 -28.63 24.24
CA LYS A 299 -5.39 -28.28 24.68
C LYS A 299 -5.53 -26.76 24.79
N VAL A 300 -6.61 -26.23 24.26
CA VAL A 300 -6.89 -24.79 24.25
C VAL A 300 -8.28 -24.47 24.77
N ASN A 301 -8.39 -23.28 25.36
CA ASN A 301 -9.66 -22.65 25.70
C ASN A 301 -9.82 -21.42 24.80
N ILE A 302 -10.89 -21.37 24.01
CA ILE A 302 -11.17 -20.28 23.10
C ILE A 302 -11.72 -19.09 23.89
N SER A 303 -10.94 -18.02 23.98
CA SER A 303 -11.31 -16.78 24.68
C SER A 303 -12.15 -15.85 23.80
N SER A 304 -11.96 -15.90 22.51
CA SER A 304 -12.73 -15.12 21.51
C SER A 304 -12.66 -15.82 20.15
N ASN A 305 -13.77 -15.79 19.42
CA ASN A 305 -13.84 -16.20 18.02
C ASN A 305 -14.31 -15.03 17.16
N SER A 306 -13.71 -14.86 15.99
CA SER A 306 -14.09 -13.88 14.97
C SER A 306 -14.25 -14.59 13.63
N THR A 307 -14.96 -13.97 12.71
CA THR A 307 -15.08 -14.48 11.33
C THR A 307 -14.26 -13.60 10.40
N ALA A 308 -13.56 -14.18 9.44
CA ALA A 308 -12.87 -13.44 8.40
C ALA A 308 -13.89 -12.66 7.55
N ASN A 309 -13.62 -11.38 7.33
CA ASN A 309 -14.41 -10.49 6.46
C ASN A 309 -13.64 -10.20 5.19
#